data_fc415e8cf70ee3eadccd665d8fe1a01f
#
_entry.id   fc415e8cf70ee3eadccd665d8fe1a01f
#
_cell.length_a   1.000
_cell.length_b   1.000
_cell.length_c   1.000
_cell.angle_alpha   90.00
_cell.angle_beta   90.00
_cell.angle_gamma   90.00
#
_symmetry.space_group_name_H-M   'P 1'
#
loop_
_entity.id
_entity.type
_entity.pdbx_description
1 polymer ?
#
loop_
_entity_poly.entity_id
_entity_poly.type
_entity_poly.pdbx_seq_one_letter_code
_entity_poly.pdbx_strand_id
1 'polypeptide(L)'
;MNKIKEIYGVPLTSSPAFVDSVQRHLSATGRDLSYYDLVLSGDLGLIGKSIAVELFEKEGILTGDRYNDCGAMIFDKEKQDTHAGGSGCGCAASILCGYVLSEMKKGNLKHVLFGATGALMSPTSTMQGESIPSISHIISLEA
;
A
#
# COMPACT_ATOMS: atom_id res chain seq x y z
N MET A 1 12.16 10.73 16.54
CA MET A 1 11.63 10.68 15.18
C MET A 1 12.70 10.50 14.08
N ASN A 2 13.93 11.03 14.24
CA ASN A 2 14.98 10.91 13.21
C ASN A 2 15.61 9.51 13.07
N LYS A 3 15.75 8.72 14.12
CA LYS A 3 16.35 7.37 14.06
C LYS A 3 15.52 6.33 13.30
N ILE A 4 14.21 6.52 13.23
CA ILE A 4 13.31 5.61 12.50
C ILE A 4 13.43 5.81 10.98
N LYS A 5 13.72 7.03 10.53
CA LYS A 5 13.92 7.34 9.09
C LYS A 5 15.15 6.63 8.49
N GLU A 6 16.19 6.41 9.28
CA GLU A 6 17.43 5.77 8.79
C GLU A 6 17.31 4.27 8.60
N ILE A 7 16.40 3.61 9.36
CA ILE A 7 16.30 2.14 9.38
C ILE A 7 15.28 1.61 8.34
N TYR A 8 14.23 2.37 8.00
CA TYR A 8 13.08 1.84 7.24
C TYR A 8 12.82 2.51 5.89
N GLY A 9 13.62 3.47 5.46
CA GLY A 9 13.62 4.06 4.10
C GLY A 9 12.25 4.20 3.41
N VAL A 10 12.07 3.51 2.32
CA VAL A 10 10.90 3.61 1.42
C VAL A 10 9.54 3.31 2.10
N PRO A 11 9.37 2.28 2.95
CA PRO A 11 8.09 2.02 3.60
C PRO A 11 7.58 3.18 4.45
N LEU A 12 8.49 3.90 5.13
CA LEU A 12 8.12 5.04 5.96
C LEU A 12 7.63 6.25 5.18
N THR A 13 8.09 6.43 3.96
CA THR A 13 7.69 7.57 3.12
C THR A 13 6.44 7.26 2.32
N SER A 14 6.30 6.03 1.83
CA SER A 14 5.19 5.64 0.96
C SER A 14 3.91 5.30 1.70
N SER A 15 3.99 4.80 2.95
CA SER A 15 2.80 4.53 3.76
C SER A 15 1.97 5.77 4.06
N PRO A 16 2.56 6.92 4.48
CA PRO A 16 1.81 8.17 4.63
C PRO A 16 1.16 8.66 3.33
N ALA A 17 1.87 8.54 2.19
CA ALA A 17 1.33 8.94 0.90
C ALA A 17 0.13 8.09 0.50
N PHE A 18 0.18 6.78 0.78
CA PHE A 18 -0.94 5.87 0.53
C PHE A 18 -2.15 6.23 1.41
N VAL A 19 -1.94 6.42 2.71
CA VAL A 19 -3.02 6.77 3.66
C VAL A 19 -3.68 8.09 3.29
N ASP A 20 -2.89 9.14 3.00
CA ASP A 20 -3.42 10.44 2.55
C ASP A 20 -4.26 10.31 1.27
N SER A 21 -3.78 9.52 0.30
CA SER A 21 -4.51 9.30 -0.95
C SER A 21 -5.83 8.56 -0.74
N VAL A 22 -5.85 7.56 0.14
CA VAL A 22 -7.09 6.85 0.51
C VAL A 22 -8.06 7.80 1.21
N GLN A 23 -7.61 8.59 2.18
CA GLN A 23 -8.46 9.57 2.87
C GLN A 23 -9.10 10.57 1.92
N ARG A 24 -8.31 11.12 1.01
CA ARG A 24 -8.80 12.05 -0.02
C ARG A 24 -9.84 11.39 -0.92
N HIS A 25 -9.59 10.14 -1.32
CA HIS A 25 -10.54 9.37 -2.12
C HIS A 25 -11.86 9.14 -1.39
N LEU A 26 -11.81 8.67 -0.13
CA LEU A 26 -13.00 8.44 0.68
C LEU A 26 -13.81 9.75 0.88
N SER A 27 -13.12 10.85 1.20
CA SER A 27 -13.72 12.16 1.36
C SER A 27 -14.37 12.66 0.06
N ALA A 28 -13.66 12.53 -1.07
CA ALA A 28 -14.15 13.02 -2.36
C ALA A 28 -15.35 12.23 -2.89
N THR A 29 -15.44 10.93 -2.55
CA THR A 29 -16.52 10.05 -3.02
C THR A 29 -17.68 9.93 -2.02
N GLY A 30 -17.51 10.42 -0.79
CA GLY A 30 -18.47 10.20 0.31
C GLY A 30 -18.60 8.74 0.73
N ARG A 31 -17.61 7.92 0.40
CA ARG A 31 -17.55 6.49 0.77
C ARG A 31 -16.73 6.31 2.04
N ASP A 32 -16.99 5.24 2.76
CA ASP A 32 -16.11 4.73 3.82
C ASP A 32 -15.38 3.45 3.36
N LEU A 33 -14.45 2.97 4.19
CA LEU A 33 -13.64 1.82 3.83
C LEU A 33 -14.49 0.52 3.71
N SER A 34 -15.65 0.46 4.37
CA SER A 34 -16.53 -0.72 4.34
C SER A 34 -17.20 -0.93 2.99
N TYR A 35 -17.21 0.09 2.13
CA TYR A 35 -17.68 -0.02 0.74
C TYR A 35 -16.82 -1.00 -0.08
N TYR A 36 -15.55 -1.15 0.28
CA TYR A 36 -14.59 -1.98 -0.44
C TYR A 36 -14.47 -3.38 0.17
N ASP A 37 -14.49 -4.41 -0.67
CA ASP A 37 -14.19 -5.78 -0.26
C ASP A 37 -12.71 -5.94 0.04
N LEU A 38 -11.87 -5.21 -0.70
CA LEU A 38 -10.42 -5.24 -0.56
C LEU A 38 -9.81 -3.86 -0.83
N VAL A 39 -8.89 -3.47 0.02
CA VAL A 39 -8.04 -2.27 -0.13
C VAL A 39 -6.60 -2.73 -0.20
N LEU A 40 -5.87 -2.33 -1.23
CA LEU A 40 -4.50 -2.76 -1.47
C LEU A 40 -3.54 -1.59 -1.65
N SER A 41 -2.43 -1.64 -0.95
CA SER A 41 -1.24 -0.85 -1.28
C SER A 41 -0.30 -1.61 -2.21
N GLY A 42 0.57 -0.89 -2.92
CA GLY A 42 1.40 -1.42 -4.00
C GLY A 42 2.47 -2.41 -3.57
N ASP A 43 3.44 -1.95 -2.80
CA ASP A 43 4.62 -2.75 -2.44
C ASP A 43 5.30 -2.22 -1.18
N LEU A 44 4.51 -1.90 -0.17
CA LEU A 44 5.00 -1.44 1.13
C LEU A 44 5.64 -2.56 1.95
N GLY A 45 5.27 -3.80 1.66
CA GLY A 45 5.66 -4.98 2.43
C GLY A 45 5.00 -5.02 3.80
N LEU A 46 5.40 -5.98 4.62
CA LEU A 46 4.83 -6.20 5.96
C LEU A 46 5.03 -5.00 6.90
N ILE A 47 6.21 -4.41 6.86
CA ILE A 47 6.57 -3.27 7.71
C ILE A 47 5.75 -2.04 7.30
N GLY A 48 5.72 -1.71 6.01
CA GLY A 48 4.95 -0.57 5.53
C GLY A 48 3.44 -0.77 5.67
N LYS A 49 2.95 -2.01 5.54
CA LYS A 49 1.56 -2.36 5.85
C LYS A 49 1.21 -2.04 7.31
N SER A 50 2.05 -2.45 8.27
CA SER A 50 1.80 -2.17 9.70
C SER A 50 1.79 -0.67 9.99
N ILE A 51 2.72 0.09 9.40
CA ILE A 51 2.75 1.55 9.51
C ILE A 51 1.48 2.19 8.95
N ALA A 52 1.01 1.72 7.79
CA ALA A 52 -0.22 2.23 7.20
C ALA A 52 -1.45 1.94 8.09
N VAL A 53 -1.54 0.75 8.70
CA VAL A 53 -2.60 0.41 9.67
C VAL A 53 -2.60 1.40 10.84
N GLU A 54 -1.44 1.63 11.46
CA GLU A 54 -1.33 2.59 12.57
C GLU A 54 -1.72 4.02 12.16
N LEU A 55 -1.38 4.43 10.94
CA LEU A 55 -1.75 5.74 10.41
C LEU A 55 -3.27 5.83 10.17
N PHE A 56 -3.88 4.80 9.59
CA PHE A 56 -5.34 4.74 9.42
C PHE A 56 -6.06 4.83 10.77
N GLU A 57 -5.60 4.09 11.78
CA GLU A 57 -6.18 4.13 13.13
C GLU A 57 -6.10 5.52 13.76
N LYS A 58 -4.98 6.23 13.60
CA LYS A 58 -4.83 7.62 14.06
C LYS A 58 -5.82 8.58 13.42
N GLU A 59 -6.22 8.30 12.20
CA GLU A 59 -7.23 9.06 11.46
C GLU A 59 -8.67 8.54 11.69
N GLY A 60 -8.85 7.59 12.60
CA GLY A 60 -10.15 7.02 12.94
C GLY A 60 -10.69 6.05 11.88
N ILE A 61 -9.85 5.57 10.98
CA ILE A 61 -10.23 4.63 9.91
C ILE A 61 -9.85 3.21 10.34
N LEU A 62 -10.84 2.37 10.58
CA LEU A 62 -10.63 0.96 10.92
C LEU A 62 -10.52 0.13 9.63
N THR A 63 -9.37 -0.42 9.38
CA THR A 63 -9.10 -1.22 8.17
C THR A 63 -9.64 -2.64 8.28
N GLY A 64 -9.62 -3.23 9.47
CA GLY A 64 -9.97 -4.64 9.69
C GLY A 64 -9.18 -5.56 8.76
N ASP A 65 -9.82 -6.63 8.30
CA ASP A 65 -9.23 -7.60 7.39
C ASP A 65 -9.26 -7.16 5.91
N ARG A 66 -9.85 -5.98 5.61
CA ARG A 66 -10.00 -5.49 4.24
C ARG A 66 -8.72 -4.93 3.65
N TYR A 67 -7.80 -4.48 4.48
CA TYR A 67 -6.55 -3.90 4.00
C TYR A 67 -5.43 -4.93 3.91
N ASN A 68 -4.79 -4.98 2.76
CA ASN A 68 -3.58 -5.76 2.56
C ASN A 68 -2.57 -4.99 1.68
N ASP A 69 -1.42 -5.56 1.44
CA ASP A 69 -0.34 -5.00 0.63
C ASP A 69 0.16 -6.02 -0.39
N CYS A 70 0.37 -5.59 -1.62
CA CYS A 70 0.80 -6.50 -2.68
C CYS A 70 2.16 -7.12 -2.40
N GLY A 71 3.09 -6.37 -1.80
CA GLY A 71 4.40 -6.88 -1.38
C GLY A 71 4.30 -7.91 -0.25
N ALA A 72 3.28 -7.78 0.60
CA ALA A 72 3.00 -8.76 1.63
C ALA A 72 2.31 -10.04 1.09
N MET A 73 1.61 -9.94 -0.05
CA MET A 73 0.82 -11.03 -0.64
C MET A 73 1.59 -11.86 -1.66
N ILE A 74 2.61 -11.30 -2.31
CA ILE A 74 3.25 -11.93 -3.48
C ILE A 74 4.06 -13.18 -3.14
N PHE A 75 4.45 -13.35 -1.89
CA PHE A 75 5.24 -14.49 -1.41
C PHE A 75 4.53 -15.29 -0.32
N ASP A 76 4.76 -16.59 -0.30
CA ASP A 76 4.35 -17.49 0.77
C ASP A 76 5.36 -17.39 1.92
N LYS A 77 4.97 -16.71 2.99
CA LYS A 77 5.84 -16.45 4.16
C LYS A 77 6.27 -17.69 4.92
N GLU A 78 5.49 -18.78 4.83
CA GLU A 78 5.81 -20.03 5.52
C GLU A 78 6.86 -20.83 4.77
N LYS A 79 6.94 -20.64 3.45
CA LYS A 79 7.84 -21.42 2.58
C LYS A 79 9.02 -20.62 2.03
N GLN A 80 8.92 -19.29 2.06
CA GLN A 80 9.89 -18.39 1.43
C GLN A 80 10.40 -17.37 2.43
N ASP A 81 11.69 -17.35 2.68
CA ASP A 81 12.33 -16.34 3.53
C ASP A 81 12.53 -15.03 2.73
N THR A 82 11.51 -14.21 2.74
CA THR A 82 11.47 -12.92 2.04
C THR A 82 11.43 -11.72 2.99
N HIS A 83 11.74 -11.95 4.27
CA HIS A 83 11.74 -10.91 5.33
C HIS A 83 10.45 -10.06 5.33
N ALA A 84 10.52 -8.83 4.84
CA ALA A 84 9.39 -7.89 4.82
C ALA A 84 8.44 -8.07 3.61
N GLY A 85 8.73 -9.00 2.69
CA GLY A 85 7.91 -9.24 1.51
C GLY A 85 8.55 -8.74 0.21
N GLY A 86 7.74 -8.62 -0.84
CA GLY A 86 8.16 -8.17 -2.16
C GLY A 86 8.11 -6.65 -2.32
N SER A 87 8.97 -6.15 -3.19
CA SER A 87 8.96 -4.77 -3.66
C SER A 87 9.45 -4.71 -5.11
N GLY A 88 9.20 -3.61 -5.78
CA GLY A 88 9.65 -3.37 -7.14
C GLY A 88 8.52 -3.14 -8.14
N CYS A 89 8.88 -2.68 -9.33
CA CYS A 89 7.95 -2.17 -10.34
C CYS A 89 6.91 -3.19 -10.83
N GLY A 90 7.16 -4.48 -10.72
CA GLY A 90 6.24 -5.54 -11.12
C GLY A 90 5.35 -6.08 -9.99
N CYS A 91 5.66 -5.79 -8.72
CA CYS A 91 5.00 -6.39 -7.57
C CYS A 91 3.48 -6.09 -7.54
N ALA A 92 3.12 -4.83 -7.56
CA ALA A 92 1.74 -4.38 -7.54
C ALA A 92 0.95 -4.88 -8.76
N ALA A 93 1.55 -4.80 -9.96
CA ALA A 93 0.94 -5.26 -11.19
C ALA A 93 0.67 -6.77 -11.19
N SER A 94 1.60 -7.57 -10.65
CA SER A 94 1.45 -9.02 -10.56
C SER A 94 0.26 -9.42 -9.69
N ILE A 95 0.09 -8.79 -8.53
CA ILE A 95 -1.05 -9.05 -7.65
C ILE A 95 -2.34 -8.52 -8.28
N LEU A 96 -2.34 -7.31 -8.85
CA LEU A 96 -3.52 -6.74 -9.48
C LEU A 96 -4.03 -7.63 -10.62
N CYS A 97 -3.15 -7.98 -11.58
CA CYS A 97 -3.54 -8.74 -12.77
C CYS A 97 -3.74 -10.24 -12.47
N GLY A 98 -2.90 -10.84 -11.62
CA GLY A 98 -2.95 -12.26 -11.32
C GLY A 98 -4.05 -12.64 -10.34
N TYR A 99 -4.16 -11.92 -9.25
CA TYR A 99 -5.11 -12.24 -8.16
C TYR A 99 -6.38 -11.39 -8.24
N VAL A 100 -6.26 -10.07 -8.13
CA VAL A 100 -7.43 -9.18 -7.94
C VAL A 100 -8.41 -9.29 -9.11
N LEU A 101 -7.94 -9.10 -10.35
CA LEU A 101 -8.82 -9.18 -11.52
C LEU A 101 -9.39 -10.59 -11.72
N SER A 102 -8.66 -11.63 -11.33
CA SER A 102 -9.18 -13.00 -11.35
C SER A 102 -10.31 -13.21 -10.35
N GLU A 103 -10.17 -12.70 -9.14
CA GLU A 103 -11.21 -12.80 -8.10
C GLU A 103 -12.43 -11.91 -8.43
N MET A 104 -12.22 -10.75 -9.03
CA MET A 104 -13.31 -9.92 -9.55
C MET A 104 -14.08 -10.63 -10.66
N LYS A 105 -13.37 -11.24 -11.60
CA LYS A 105 -14.01 -12.02 -12.70
C LYS A 105 -14.82 -13.22 -12.19
N LYS A 106 -14.42 -13.82 -11.08
CA LYS A 106 -15.17 -14.90 -10.40
C LYS A 106 -16.36 -14.38 -9.57
N GLY A 107 -16.46 -13.07 -9.36
CA GLY A 107 -17.47 -12.45 -8.51
C GLY A 107 -17.18 -12.51 -7.01
N ASN A 108 -15.97 -12.92 -6.61
CA ASN A 108 -15.54 -12.95 -5.21
C ASN A 108 -15.19 -11.58 -4.65
N LEU A 109 -14.73 -10.66 -5.51
CA LEU A 109 -14.48 -9.26 -5.20
C LEU A 109 -15.31 -8.40 -6.15
N LYS A 110 -16.01 -7.40 -5.63
CA LYS A 110 -16.82 -6.47 -6.42
C LYS A 110 -16.28 -5.06 -6.39
N HIS A 111 -15.80 -4.61 -5.23
CA HIS A 111 -15.28 -3.27 -5.03
C HIS A 111 -13.87 -3.36 -4.46
N VAL A 112 -12.88 -2.94 -5.23
CA VAL A 112 -11.47 -2.96 -4.82
C VAL A 112 -10.89 -1.56 -4.92
N LEU A 113 -10.28 -1.09 -3.83
CA LEU A 113 -9.49 0.13 -3.82
C LEU A 113 -8.02 -0.23 -3.91
N PHE A 114 -7.39 0.18 -5.00
CA PHE A 114 -5.98 -0.14 -5.27
C PHE A 114 -5.14 1.13 -5.32
N GLY A 115 -4.11 1.20 -4.50
CA GLY A 115 -3.16 2.30 -4.44
C GLY A 115 -1.76 1.88 -4.86
N ALA A 116 -1.36 2.25 -6.07
CA ALA A 116 0.02 2.11 -6.50
C ALA A 116 0.91 3.07 -5.71
N THR A 117 1.97 2.55 -5.10
CA THR A 117 2.92 3.32 -4.29
C THR A 117 4.24 3.49 -5.02
N GLY A 118 4.88 4.64 -4.82
CA GLY A 118 6.18 4.93 -5.39
C GLY A 118 6.98 5.90 -4.53
N ALA A 119 8.30 5.73 -4.52
CA ALA A 119 9.23 6.64 -3.88
C ALA A 119 10.41 6.93 -4.82
N LEU A 120 10.78 8.20 -4.93
CA LEU A 120 11.92 8.60 -5.75
C LEU A 120 13.21 8.49 -4.94
N MET A 121 13.96 7.43 -5.19
CA MET A 121 15.27 7.22 -4.60
C MET A 121 16.33 7.91 -5.46
N SER A 122 16.76 9.10 -5.05
CA SER A 122 17.83 9.86 -5.69
C SER A 122 19.08 9.85 -4.83
N PRO A 123 20.22 9.30 -5.30
CA PRO A 123 21.48 9.35 -4.55
C PRO A 123 21.89 10.80 -4.24
N THR A 124 21.69 11.71 -5.17
CA THR A 124 22.02 13.13 -5.01
C THR A 124 21.22 13.77 -3.90
N SER A 125 19.88 13.60 -3.90
CA SER A 125 19.00 14.15 -2.86
C SER A 125 19.31 13.55 -1.48
N THR A 126 19.59 12.24 -1.43
CA THR A 126 19.97 11.56 -0.19
C THR A 126 21.28 12.10 0.38
N MET A 127 22.30 12.34 -0.46
CA MET A 127 23.57 12.92 -0.01
C MET A 127 23.43 14.38 0.42
N GLN A 128 22.44 15.09 -0.04
CA GLN A 128 22.13 16.48 0.36
C GLN A 128 21.24 16.54 1.61
N GLY A 129 20.85 15.41 2.18
CA GLY A 129 19.98 15.36 3.36
C GLY A 129 18.52 15.69 3.07
N GLU A 130 18.12 15.69 1.80
CA GLU A 130 16.74 15.92 1.39
C GLU A 130 15.81 14.74 1.75
N SER A 131 14.53 15.02 1.89
CA SER A 131 13.54 13.98 2.11
C SER A 131 13.30 13.18 0.83
N ILE A 132 12.93 11.90 0.99
CA ILE A 132 12.54 11.04 -0.14
C ILE A 132 11.09 11.37 -0.53
N PRO A 133 10.83 11.98 -1.69
CA PRO A 133 9.47 12.21 -2.15
C PRO A 133 8.77 10.89 -2.47
N SER A 134 7.53 10.76 -2.03
CA SER A 134 6.70 9.59 -2.30
C SER A 134 5.31 9.99 -2.78
N ILE A 135 4.70 9.11 -3.53
CA ILE A 135 3.37 9.30 -4.12
C ILE A 135 2.59 8.00 -4.06
N SER A 136 1.26 8.12 -3.97
CA SER A 136 0.36 7.00 -4.21
C SER A 136 -0.79 7.43 -5.11
N HIS A 137 -1.01 6.69 -6.17
CA HIS A 137 -2.15 6.87 -7.06
C HIS A 137 -3.22 5.83 -6.75
N ILE A 138 -4.45 6.30 -6.48
CA ILE A 138 -5.58 5.46 -6.12
C ILE A 138 -6.49 5.25 -7.32
N ILE A 139 -6.91 4.00 -7.52
CA ILE A 139 -8.00 3.64 -8.43
C ILE A 139 -9.05 2.81 -7.68
N SER A 140 -10.32 3.04 -8.00
CA SER A 140 -11.44 2.20 -7.57
C SER A 140 -11.83 1.28 -8.73
N LEU A 141 -11.88 -0.01 -8.46
CA LEU A 141 -12.30 -1.03 -9.41
C LEU A 141 -13.65 -1.58 -8.96
N GLU A 142 -14.57 -1.69 -9.88
CA GLU A 142 -15.94 -2.18 -9.64
C GLU A 142 -16.31 -3.22 -10.69
N ALA A 143 -16.92 -4.34 -10.28
CA ALA A 143 -17.34 -5.45 -11.12
C ALA A 143 -18.82 -5.81 -10.91
#